data_0a79c69f5bbde0274a9e026e052f6ce9
#
_entry.id   0a79c69f5bbde0274a9e026e052f6ce9
#
_cell.length_a   1.000
_cell.length_b   1.000
_cell.length_c   1.000
_cell.angle_alpha   90.00
_cell.angle_beta   90.00
_cell.angle_gamma   90.00
#
_symmetry.space_group_name_H-M   'P 1'
#
loop_
_entity.id
_entity.type
_entity.pdbx_description
1 polymer ?
#
loop_
_entity_poly.entity_id
_entity_poly.type
_entity_poly.pdbx_seq_one_letter_code
_entity_poly.pdbx_strand_id
1 'polypeptide(L)'
;MKAGVVIFPGSNCDQDLILALNKQFEGNVVELWHKDTDLKGATHVYIPGGFSYGDYLRSGAIANLSPILESVKQHANEGGFVMGICNGFQVLCESGLLPGALLRNTNMKFICKNVFLKPGNHNTALTQNLKENTIVKIPIAHGEGRYYADEETMKQITENNQVVFYYCDESGNITEDSNPNGSICNIAGICNEGRNVFGMMPHPERSAFDWLLNLDGEDILATSN
;
A
#
# COMPACT_ATOMS: atom_id res chain seq x y z
N MET A 1 5.01 -10.85 -16.88
CA MET A 1 5.32 -9.92 -15.78
C MET A 1 6.14 -10.62 -14.72
N LYS A 2 6.90 -9.90 -13.91
CA LYS A 2 7.70 -10.42 -12.81
C LYS A 2 7.54 -9.51 -11.59
N ALA A 3 7.16 -10.08 -10.45
CA ALA A 3 7.06 -9.32 -9.21
C ALA A 3 8.35 -9.39 -8.40
N GLY A 4 8.79 -8.27 -7.85
CA GLY A 4 9.89 -8.19 -6.89
C GLY A 4 9.36 -7.72 -5.54
N VAL A 5 9.64 -8.45 -4.47
CA VAL A 5 9.24 -8.09 -3.10
C VAL A 5 10.48 -7.66 -2.33
N VAL A 6 10.48 -6.41 -1.87
CA VAL A 6 11.61 -5.85 -1.10
C VAL A 6 11.60 -6.42 0.32
N ILE A 7 12.73 -6.98 0.75
CA ILE A 7 12.88 -7.57 2.07
C ILE A 7 13.79 -6.68 2.93
N PHE A 8 13.20 -6.05 3.96
CA PHE A 8 13.95 -5.36 5.01
C PHE A 8 14.04 -6.21 6.27
N PRO A 9 15.04 -6.00 7.12
CA PRO A 9 14.99 -6.53 8.48
C PRO A 9 13.71 -6.06 9.18
N GLY A 10 12.86 -7.00 9.64
CA GLY A 10 11.59 -6.70 10.28
C GLY A 10 10.36 -6.57 9.35
N SER A 11 10.51 -6.79 8.04
CA SER A 11 9.37 -6.92 7.10
C SER A 11 8.64 -8.24 7.29
N ASN A 12 7.96 -8.41 8.40
CA ASN A 12 7.33 -9.68 8.77
C ASN A 12 6.00 -10.00 8.06
N CYS A 13 5.57 -9.17 7.12
CA CYS A 13 4.45 -9.44 6.20
C CYS A 13 4.94 -9.83 4.79
N ASP A 14 6.24 -10.02 4.60
CA ASP A 14 6.86 -10.32 3.30
C ASP A 14 6.38 -11.68 2.75
N GLN A 15 6.35 -12.72 3.59
CA GLN A 15 5.95 -14.06 3.18
C GLN A 15 4.46 -14.14 2.81
N ASP A 16 3.58 -13.44 3.54
CA ASP A 16 2.16 -13.33 3.17
C ASP A 16 2.00 -12.72 1.79
N LEU A 17 2.76 -11.64 1.51
CA LEU A 17 2.73 -10.95 0.24
C LEU A 17 3.33 -11.80 -0.90
N ILE A 18 4.48 -12.45 -0.67
CA ILE A 18 5.10 -13.36 -1.65
C ILE A 18 4.13 -14.48 -2.02
N LEU A 19 3.45 -15.06 -1.03
CA LEU A 19 2.46 -16.12 -1.26
C LEU A 19 1.31 -15.62 -2.14
N ALA A 20 0.75 -14.46 -1.84
CA ALA A 20 -0.34 -13.87 -2.62
C ALA A 20 0.10 -13.52 -4.05
N LEU A 21 1.29 -12.93 -4.22
CA LEU A 21 1.82 -12.58 -5.53
C LEU A 21 2.21 -13.80 -6.37
N ASN A 22 2.66 -14.90 -5.77
CA ASN A 22 2.91 -16.15 -6.51
C ASN A 22 1.64 -16.66 -7.21
N LYS A 23 0.47 -16.46 -6.63
CA LYS A 23 -0.81 -16.76 -7.27
C LYS A 23 -1.08 -15.87 -8.48
N GLN A 24 -0.81 -14.55 -8.35
CA GLN A 24 -1.08 -13.56 -9.39
C GLN A 24 -0.06 -13.56 -10.54
N PHE A 25 1.20 -13.84 -10.22
CA PHE A 25 2.32 -13.82 -11.17
C PHE A 25 2.78 -15.23 -11.59
N GLU A 26 1.95 -16.26 -11.39
CA GLU A 26 2.22 -17.66 -11.77
C GLU A 26 3.58 -18.17 -11.29
N GLY A 27 3.95 -17.82 -10.06
CA GLY A 27 5.23 -18.17 -9.44
C GLY A 27 6.42 -17.32 -9.88
N ASN A 28 6.22 -16.30 -10.71
CA ASN A 28 7.30 -15.42 -11.17
C ASN A 28 7.54 -14.27 -10.18
N VAL A 29 7.90 -14.62 -8.95
CA VAL A 29 8.17 -13.68 -7.84
C VAL A 29 9.61 -13.83 -7.38
N VAL A 30 10.29 -12.71 -7.12
CA VAL A 30 11.67 -12.69 -6.60
C VAL A 30 11.78 -11.82 -5.36
N GLU A 31 12.63 -12.25 -4.44
CA GLU A 31 13.00 -11.45 -3.27
C GLU A 31 14.11 -10.47 -3.63
N LEU A 32 13.93 -9.22 -3.22
CA LEU A 32 14.87 -8.12 -3.39
C LEU A 32 15.40 -7.73 -2.01
N TRP A 33 16.62 -8.15 -1.69
CA TRP A 33 17.22 -7.85 -0.40
C TRP A 33 17.56 -6.36 -0.27
N HIS A 34 17.28 -5.75 0.85
CA HIS A 34 17.41 -4.31 1.07
C HIS A 34 18.82 -3.73 0.75
N LYS A 35 19.86 -4.58 0.76
CA LYS A 35 21.25 -4.20 0.41
C LYS A 35 21.56 -4.38 -1.08
N ASP A 36 20.70 -5.05 -1.84
CA ASP A 36 20.85 -5.17 -3.28
C ASP A 36 20.59 -3.82 -3.95
N THR A 37 21.09 -3.67 -5.17
CA THR A 37 20.81 -2.54 -6.07
C THR A 37 20.19 -2.99 -7.38
N ASP A 38 20.04 -4.31 -7.57
CA ASP A 38 19.44 -4.91 -8.76
C ASP A 38 18.03 -5.38 -8.46
N LEU A 39 17.04 -4.92 -9.25
CA LEU A 39 15.66 -5.37 -9.17
C LEU A 39 15.43 -6.74 -9.84
N LYS A 40 16.49 -7.43 -10.28
CA LYS A 40 16.45 -8.79 -10.85
C LYS A 40 15.45 -8.96 -11.98
N GLY A 41 15.23 -7.88 -12.75
CA GLY A 41 14.28 -7.84 -13.85
C GLY A 41 12.81 -7.79 -13.42
N ALA A 42 12.50 -7.39 -12.18
CA ALA A 42 11.13 -7.17 -11.74
C ALA A 42 10.52 -5.99 -12.51
N THR A 43 9.30 -6.20 -13.02
CA THR A 43 8.48 -5.18 -13.68
C THR A 43 7.51 -4.52 -12.70
N HIS A 44 7.19 -5.23 -11.61
CA HIS A 44 6.33 -4.78 -10.52
C HIS A 44 7.09 -4.94 -9.22
N VAL A 45 7.29 -3.84 -8.49
CA VAL A 45 8.00 -3.84 -7.22
C VAL A 45 7.02 -3.62 -6.07
N TYR A 46 7.10 -4.48 -5.07
CA TYR A 46 6.24 -4.43 -3.90
C TYR A 46 7.09 -4.21 -2.64
N ILE A 47 6.65 -3.29 -1.78
CA ILE A 47 7.22 -3.06 -0.46
C ILE A 47 6.21 -3.55 0.58
N PRO A 48 6.50 -4.63 1.30
CA PRO A 48 5.56 -5.27 2.21
C PRO A 48 5.32 -4.47 3.48
N GLY A 49 4.31 -4.89 4.23
CA GLY A 49 4.07 -4.45 5.59
C GLY A 49 5.07 -5.06 6.59
N GLY A 50 4.90 -4.69 7.84
CA GLY A 50 5.72 -5.12 8.96
C GLY A 50 6.30 -3.93 9.72
N PHE A 51 7.50 -4.11 10.26
CA PHE A 51 8.21 -3.11 11.06
C PHE A 51 9.65 -3.00 10.55
N SER A 52 9.85 -2.42 9.36
CA SER A 52 11.17 -2.32 8.74
C SER A 52 12.17 -1.65 9.70
N TYR A 53 13.27 -2.35 9.98
CA TYR A 53 14.28 -1.94 10.97
C TYR A 53 13.72 -1.67 12.38
N GLY A 54 12.56 -2.30 12.75
CA GLY A 54 11.92 -2.12 14.04
C GLY A 54 11.26 -0.76 14.24
N ASP A 55 10.99 -0.01 13.17
CA ASP A 55 10.40 1.34 13.17
C ASP A 55 11.18 2.35 14.05
N TYR A 56 12.50 2.13 14.22
CA TYR A 56 13.36 3.09 14.91
C TYR A 56 13.34 4.44 14.20
N LEU A 57 13.34 5.53 14.97
CA LEU A 57 13.12 6.91 14.59
C LEU A 57 11.64 7.17 14.26
N ARG A 58 11.12 6.65 13.17
CA ARG A 58 9.73 6.59 12.74
C ARG A 58 9.59 5.53 11.64
N SER A 59 8.36 5.06 11.47
CA SER A 59 8.07 3.98 10.52
C SER A 59 8.52 4.34 9.10
N GLY A 60 9.31 3.47 8.48
CA GLY A 60 9.82 3.63 7.11
C GLY A 60 11.07 4.50 6.97
N ALA A 61 11.47 5.30 7.98
CA ALA A 61 12.55 6.28 7.83
C ALA A 61 13.93 5.65 7.55
N ILE A 62 14.27 4.58 8.27
CA ILE A 62 15.56 3.90 8.05
C ILE A 62 15.53 3.10 6.75
N ALA A 63 14.40 2.50 6.40
CA ALA A 63 14.23 1.76 5.15
C ALA A 63 14.52 2.64 3.92
N ASN A 64 14.16 3.92 3.96
CA ASN A 64 14.45 4.88 2.90
C ASN A 64 15.95 5.06 2.60
N LEU A 65 16.84 4.72 3.55
CA LEU A 65 18.28 4.79 3.37
C LEU A 65 18.89 3.50 2.76
N SER A 66 18.07 2.50 2.49
CA SER A 66 18.56 1.22 1.96
C SER A 66 18.93 1.34 0.48
N PRO A 67 20.03 0.70 0.01
CA PRO A 67 20.48 0.77 -1.37
C PRO A 67 19.40 0.40 -2.39
N ILE A 68 18.54 -0.58 -2.11
CA ILE A 68 17.47 -1.02 -3.00
C ILE A 68 16.46 0.12 -3.30
N LEU A 69 16.25 1.06 -2.35
CA LEU A 69 15.30 2.16 -2.53
C LEU A 69 15.71 3.14 -3.64
N GLU A 70 17.01 3.29 -3.89
CA GLU A 70 17.47 4.11 -5.02
C GLU A 70 17.06 3.47 -6.35
N SER A 71 17.19 2.14 -6.46
CA SER A 71 16.73 1.40 -7.65
C SER A 71 15.21 1.41 -7.79
N VAL A 72 14.49 1.34 -6.67
CA VAL A 72 13.01 1.47 -6.66
C VAL A 72 12.58 2.86 -7.11
N LYS A 73 13.25 3.93 -6.63
CA LYS A 73 12.99 5.31 -7.07
C LYS A 73 13.25 5.49 -8.56
N GLN A 74 14.37 4.96 -9.05
CA GLN A 74 14.67 4.99 -10.49
C GLN A 74 13.59 4.27 -11.30
N HIS A 75 13.23 3.05 -10.90
CA HIS A 75 12.18 2.25 -11.55
C HIS A 75 10.83 3.00 -11.58
N ALA A 76 10.44 3.62 -10.46
CA ALA A 76 9.22 4.43 -10.38
C ALA A 76 9.27 5.65 -11.31
N ASN A 77 10.40 6.36 -11.38
CA ASN A 77 10.59 7.53 -12.24
C ASN A 77 10.58 7.17 -13.73
N GLU A 78 10.95 5.94 -14.07
CA GLU A 78 10.87 5.38 -15.43
C GLU A 78 9.48 4.86 -15.79
N GLY A 79 8.49 5.01 -14.88
CA GLY A 79 7.11 4.59 -15.07
C GLY A 79 6.82 3.15 -14.64
N GLY A 80 7.79 2.48 -14.01
CA GLY A 80 7.61 1.13 -13.47
C GLY A 80 6.63 1.10 -12.30
N PHE A 81 5.91 -0.02 -12.16
CA PHE A 81 4.92 -0.20 -11.10
C PHE A 81 5.59 -0.41 -9.73
N VAL A 82 5.12 0.35 -8.73
CA VAL A 82 5.54 0.21 -7.32
C VAL A 82 4.32 0.24 -6.42
N MET A 83 4.22 -0.71 -5.48
CA MET A 83 3.15 -0.73 -4.47
C MET A 83 3.71 -0.93 -3.07
N GLY A 84 3.35 -0.04 -2.15
CA GLY A 84 3.66 -0.14 -0.72
C GLY A 84 2.43 -0.48 0.10
N ILE A 85 2.53 -1.53 0.94
CA ILE A 85 1.45 -1.99 1.81
C ILE A 85 1.84 -1.70 3.26
N CYS A 86 0.97 -1.03 4.02
CA CYS A 86 1.15 -0.69 5.44
C CYS A 86 2.51 0.00 5.67
N ASN A 87 3.50 -0.69 6.25
CA ASN A 87 4.86 -0.15 6.41
C ASN A 87 5.50 0.22 5.06
N GLY A 88 5.21 -0.51 3.99
CA GLY A 88 5.62 -0.14 2.63
C GLY A 88 5.07 1.21 2.17
N PHE A 89 3.82 1.55 2.51
CA PHE A 89 3.25 2.86 2.24
C PHE A 89 3.98 3.96 3.03
N GLN A 90 4.32 3.71 4.29
CA GLN A 90 5.13 4.62 5.11
C GLN A 90 6.50 4.87 4.45
N VAL A 91 7.17 3.83 3.97
CA VAL A 91 8.44 3.93 3.22
C VAL A 91 8.29 4.78 1.97
N LEU A 92 7.22 4.61 1.20
CA LEU A 92 6.98 5.39 -0.02
C LEU A 92 6.75 6.89 0.27
N CYS A 93 6.05 7.23 1.36
CA CYS A 93 5.92 8.62 1.79
C CYS A 93 7.26 9.19 2.28
N GLU A 94 8.01 8.46 3.12
CA GLU A 94 9.33 8.87 3.59
C GLU A 94 10.35 9.05 2.45
N SER A 95 10.22 8.28 1.38
CA SER A 95 11.10 8.37 0.20
C SER A 95 10.74 9.50 -0.76
N GLY A 96 9.58 10.15 -0.56
CA GLY A 96 9.05 11.17 -1.45
C GLY A 96 8.43 10.64 -2.75
N LEU A 97 8.25 9.32 -2.87
CA LEU A 97 7.56 8.71 -4.02
C LEU A 97 6.04 8.88 -3.95
N LEU A 98 5.50 9.07 -2.75
CA LEU A 98 4.11 9.44 -2.50
C LEU A 98 4.02 10.70 -1.65
N PRO A 99 3.04 11.57 -1.90
CA PRO A 99 2.85 12.79 -1.10
C PRO A 99 2.29 12.49 0.30
N GLY A 100 2.48 13.42 1.24
CA GLY A 100 1.96 13.31 2.60
C GLY A 100 2.82 12.45 3.52
N ALA A 101 2.23 12.03 4.64
CA ALA A 101 2.91 11.25 5.68
C ALA A 101 1.93 10.34 6.43
N LEU A 102 2.44 9.27 7.02
CA LEU A 102 1.68 8.40 7.93
C LEU A 102 2.04 8.77 9.38
N LEU A 103 1.03 9.07 10.18
CA LEU A 103 1.16 9.48 11.56
C LEU A 103 0.54 8.45 12.51
N ARG A 104 0.78 8.63 13.80
CA ARG A 104 0.14 7.80 14.83
C ARG A 104 -1.38 7.88 14.74
N ASN A 105 -2.04 6.73 14.94
CA ASN A 105 -3.49 6.64 15.05
C ASN A 105 -3.99 7.62 16.13
N THR A 106 -5.12 8.29 15.89
CA THR A 106 -5.65 9.31 16.85
C THR A 106 -5.92 8.76 18.23
N ASN A 107 -6.30 7.47 18.33
CA ASN A 107 -6.53 6.80 19.61
C ASN A 107 -5.24 6.30 20.31
N MET A 108 -4.07 6.56 19.72
CA MET A 108 -2.74 6.16 20.23
C MET A 108 -2.55 4.65 20.44
N LYS A 109 -3.41 3.82 19.84
CA LYS A 109 -3.39 2.35 19.97
C LYS A 109 -3.02 1.69 18.65
N PHE A 110 -2.44 0.49 18.74
CA PHE A 110 -2.37 -0.43 17.63
C PHE A 110 -3.77 -0.97 17.32
N ILE A 111 -4.16 -0.91 16.04
CA ILE A 111 -5.47 -1.34 15.56
C ILE A 111 -5.29 -2.54 14.67
N CYS A 112 -5.95 -3.66 15.03
CA CYS A 112 -5.98 -4.87 14.21
C CYS A 112 -7.46 -5.29 14.05
N LYS A 113 -8.01 -5.02 12.85
CA LYS A 113 -9.40 -5.37 12.51
C LYS A 113 -9.63 -5.34 11.00
N ASN A 114 -10.73 -5.93 10.55
CA ASN A 114 -11.20 -5.72 9.19
C ASN A 114 -11.85 -4.32 9.06
N VAL A 115 -11.63 -3.68 7.93
CA VAL A 115 -12.25 -2.41 7.53
C VAL A 115 -12.88 -2.56 6.16
N PHE A 116 -13.85 -1.71 5.85
CA PHE A 116 -14.43 -1.63 4.51
C PHE A 116 -13.77 -0.48 3.74
N LEU A 117 -13.49 -0.73 2.47
CA LEU A 117 -12.87 0.22 1.56
C LEU A 117 -13.76 0.43 0.35
N LYS A 118 -13.88 1.69 -0.03
CA LYS A 118 -14.51 2.13 -1.28
C LYS A 118 -13.45 2.65 -2.23
N PRO A 119 -13.41 2.20 -3.50
CA PRO A 119 -12.55 2.81 -4.51
C PRO A 119 -12.82 4.31 -4.66
N GLY A 120 -11.76 5.11 -4.69
CA GLY A 120 -11.84 6.54 -4.94
C GLY A 120 -12.04 6.86 -6.43
N ASN A 121 -11.56 5.95 -7.28
CA ASN A 121 -11.70 5.99 -8.73
C ASN A 121 -11.54 4.57 -9.30
N HIS A 122 -11.78 4.37 -10.59
CA HIS A 122 -11.65 3.08 -11.30
C HIS A 122 -10.63 3.12 -12.44
N ASN A 123 -9.72 4.09 -12.42
CA ASN A 123 -8.75 4.29 -13.49
C ASN A 123 -7.29 4.09 -13.04
N THR A 124 -7.09 3.24 -12.05
CA THR A 124 -5.76 2.84 -11.57
C THR A 124 -5.57 1.33 -11.67
N ALA A 125 -4.33 0.87 -11.68
CA ALA A 125 -4.00 -0.55 -11.71
C ALA A 125 -4.63 -1.35 -10.56
N LEU A 126 -4.86 -0.73 -9.39
CA LEU A 126 -5.46 -1.39 -8.22
C LEU A 126 -6.98 -1.42 -8.22
N THR A 127 -7.64 -0.60 -9.03
CA THR A 127 -9.09 -0.41 -8.96
C THR A 127 -9.83 -0.73 -10.25
N GLN A 128 -9.13 -0.84 -11.38
CA GLN A 128 -9.75 -1.06 -12.69
C GLN A 128 -10.48 -2.40 -12.82
N ASN A 129 -10.08 -3.42 -12.05
CA ASN A 129 -10.73 -4.73 -12.02
C ASN A 129 -11.94 -4.78 -11.07
N LEU A 130 -12.07 -3.78 -10.19
CA LEU A 130 -13.20 -3.70 -9.26
C LEU A 130 -14.44 -3.18 -10.00
N LYS A 131 -15.58 -3.84 -9.79
CA LYS A 131 -16.87 -3.37 -10.35
C LYS A 131 -17.28 -2.04 -9.71
N GLU A 132 -18.06 -1.24 -10.43
CA GLU A 132 -18.65 -0.03 -9.85
C GLU A 132 -19.43 -0.36 -8.56
N ASN A 133 -19.28 0.50 -7.57
CA ASN A 133 -19.88 0.36 -6.24
C ASN A 133 -19.40 -0.87 -5.43
N THR A 134 -18.33 -1.54 -5.84
CA THR A 134 -17.72 -2.59 -5.02
C THR A 134 -17.18 -2.01 -3.71
N ILE A 135 -17.55 -2.65 -2.60
CA ILE A 135 -16.96 -2.40 -1.29
C ILE A 135 -16.14 -3.65 -0.95
N VAL A 136 -14.88 -3.47 -0.62
CA VAL A 136 -13.97 -4.56 -0.26
C VAL A 136 -13.68 -4.54 1.23
N LYS A 137 -13.58 -5.71 1.84
CA LYS A 137 -13.31 -5.90 3.28
C LYS A 137 -11.89 -6.39 3.46
N ILE A 138 -11.00 -5.50 3.91
CA ILE A 138 -9.56 -5.75 4.01
C ILE A 138 -9.08 -5.54 5.45
N PRO A 139 -8.20 -6.41 6.02
CA PRO A 139 -7.66 -6.21 7.35
C PRO A 139 -6.65 -5.06 7.40
N ILE A 140 -6.62 -4.36 8.53
CA ILE A 140 -5.55 -3.44 8.94
C ILE A 140 -4.85 -3.94 10.19
N ALA A 141 -3.55 -3.63 10.33
CA ALA A 141 -2.74 -3.97 11.50
C ALA A 141 -1.63 -2.93 11.68
N HIS A 142 -1.91 -1.80 12.34
CA HIS A 142 -0.95 -0.70 12.47
C HIS A 142 -1.17 0.18 13.70
N GLY A 143 -0.09 0.80 14.20
CA GLY A 143 -0.11 1.87 15.20
C GLY A 143 0.04 3.28 14.58
N GLU A 144 0.60 3.36 13.38
CA GLU A 144 0.91 4.57 12.63
C GLU A 144 0.35 4.48 11.20
N GLY A 145 -0.99 4.48 11.09
CA GLY A 145 -1.67 4.37 9.79
C GLY A 145 -2.50 5.58 9.41
N ARG A 146 -2.42 6.66 10.20
CA ARG A 146 -3.15 7.89 9.96
C ARG A 146 -2.49 8.69 8.83
N TYR A 147 -3.08 8.65 7.65
CA TYR A 147 -2.61 9.48 6.53
C TYR A 147 -2.89 10.96 6.82
N TYR A 148 -1.89 11.80 6.55
CA TYR A 148 -1.93 13.24 6.71
C TYR A 148 -1.22 13.92 5.53
N ALA A 149 -1.82 15.01 5.05
CA ALA A 149 -1.20 15.96 4.13
C ALA A 149 -1.69 17.37 4.46
N ASP A 150 -0.91 18.38 4.11
CA ASP A 150 -1.33 19.77 4.24
C ASP A 150 -2.39 20.16 3.18
N GLU A 151 -2.97 21.35 3.33
CA GLU A 151 -4.07 21.79 2.46
C GLU A 151 -3.68 21.87 0.98
N GLU A 152 -2.44 22.28 0.67
CA GLU A 152 -1.95 22.38 -0.70
C GLU A 152 -1.78 20.99 -1.33
N THR A 153 -1.15 20.08 -0.60
CA THR A 153 -1.00 18.67 -1.02
C THR A 153 -2.37 17.99 -1.16
N MET A 154 -3.29 18.21 -0.23
CA MET A 154 -4.64 17.65 -0.32
C MET A 154 -5.41 18.16 -1.53
N LYS A 155 -5.25 19.44 -1.86
CA LYS A 155 -5.84 20.03 -3.06
C LYS A 155 -5.30 19.32 -4.33
N GLN A 156 -3.99 19.16 -4.45
CA GLN A 156 -3.34 18.46 -5.58
C GLN A 156 -3.82 17.01 -5.69
N ILE A 157 -3.84 16.26 -4.58
CA ILE A 157 -4.33 14.87 -4.53
C ILE A 157 -5.78 14.77 -5.02
N THR A 158 -6.62 15.73 -4.63
CA THR A 158 -8.05 15.74 -5.01
C THR A 158 -8.23 16.11 -6.48
N GLU A 159 -7.58 17.18 -6.96
CA GLU A 159 -7.67 17.66 -8.35
C GLU A 159 -7.14 16.61 -9.34
N ASN A 160 -6.08 15.86 -8.96
CA ASN A 160 -5.48 14.81 -9.79
C ASN A 160 -6.14 13.44 -9.60
N ASN A 161 -7.20 13.30 -8.77
CA ASN A 161 -7.87 12.04 -8.46
C ASN A 161 -6.88 10.94 -7.99
N GLN A 162 -5.97 11.29 -7.08
CA GLN A 162 -4.93 10.38 -6.59
C GLN A 162 -5.39 9.48 -5.45
N VAL A 163 -6.59 9.67 -4.89
CA VAL A 163 -7.12 8.77 -3.87
C VAL A 163 -7.57 7.47 -4.52
N VAL A 164 -6.94 6.37 -4.09
CA VAL A 164 -7.24 5.01 -4.59
C VAL A 164 -8.34 4.35 -3.77
N PHE A 165 -8.26 4.47 -2.43
CA PHE A 165 -9.25 3.91 -1.51
C PHE A 165 -9.59 4.86 -0.38
N TYR A 166 -10.86 4.86 0.01
CA TYR A 166 -11.38 5.48 1.21
C TYR A 166 -11.84 4.44 2.22
N TYR A 167 -11.64 4.68 3.51
CA TYR A 167 -12.36 3.95 4.56
C TYR A 167 -13.85 4.32 4.51
N CYS A 168 -14.71 3.31 4.58
CA CYS A 168 -16.16 3.47 4.56
C CYS A 168 -16.85 2.49 5.51
N ASP A 169 -18.16 2.61 5.68
CA ASP A 169 -18.97 1.59 6.32
C ASP A 169 -19.28 0.43 5.33
N GLU A 170 -19.97 -0.60 5.81
CA GLU A 170 -20.37 -1.77 5.00
C GLU A 170 -21.30 -1.40 3.82
N SER A 171 -21.99 -0.28 3.90
CA SER A 171 -22.86 0.25 2.84
C SER A 171 -22.13 1.19 1.87
N GLY A 172 -20.82 1.44 2.08
CA GLY A 172 -19.99 2.31 1.25
C GLY A 172 -20.12 3.80 1.58
N ASN A 173 -20.70 4.16 2.74
CA ASN A 173 -20.77 5.55 3.18
C ASN A 173 -19.46 5.94 3.86
N ILE A 174 -18.88 7.06 3.44
CA ILE A 174 -17.67 7.64 4.03
C ILE A 174 -18.11 8.52 5.20
N THR A 175 -17.94 8.03 6.43
CA THR A 175 -18.37 8.70 7.66
C THR A 175 -17.20 8.82 8.64
N GLU A 176 -17.33 9.66 9.66
CA GLU A 176 -16.34 9.77 10.73
C GLU A 176 -16.21 8.43 11.50
N ASP A 177 -17.32 7.74 11.76
CA ASP A 177 -17.33 6.45 12.45
C ASP A 177 -16.67 5.33 11.64
N SER A 178 -16.66 5.43 10.33
CA SER A 178 -15.98 4.47 9.44
C SER A 178 -14.46 4.69 9.36
N ASN A 179 -13.95 5.81 9.89
CA ASN A 179 -12.53 6.13 9.92
C ASN A 179 -11.83 5.44 11.11
N PRO A 180 -11.00 4.42 10.89
CA PRO A 180 -10.48 3.63 12.00
C PRO A 180 -9.34 4.33 12.75
N ASN A 181 -8.65 5.28 12.15
CA ASN A 181 -7.36 5.77 12.60
C ASN A 181 -7.20 7.31 12.59
N GLY A 182 -8.20 8.04 12.08
CA GLY A 182 -8.18 9.50 11.95
C GLY A 182 -7.46 10.01 10.69
N SER A 183 -7.33 9.18 9.65
CA SER A 183 -6.82 9.62 8.34
C SER A 183 -7.63 10.78 7.79
N ILE A 184 -6.94 11.78 7.23
CA ILE A 184 -7.61 12.92 6.60
C ILE A 184 -8.56 12.45 5.49
N CYS A 185 -9.77 12.98 5.46
CA CYS A 185 -10.81 12.62 4.47
C CYS A 185 -11.04 11.10 4.32
N ASN A 186 -10.84 10.30 5.37
CA ASN A 186 -10.96 8.83 5.35
C ASN A 186 -10.03 8.14 4.34
N ILE A 187 -8.94 8.76 3.91
CA ILE A 187 -8.01 8.17 2.93
C ILE A 187 -7.36 6.92 3.51
N ALA A 188 -7.53 5.79 2.80
CA ALA A 188 -6.92 4.50 3.12
C ALA A 188 -5.73 4.16 2.22
N GLY A 189 -5.68 4.75 1.02
CA GLY A 189 -4.60 4.58 0.05
C GLY A 189 -4.64 5.63 -1.06
N ILE A 190 -3.47 5.93 -1.61
CA ILE A 190 -3.26 6.92 -2.67
C ILE A 190 -2.34 6.38 -3.76
N CYS A 191 -2.27 7.09 -4.88
CA CYS A 191 -1.22 6.92 -5.88
C CYS A 191 -0.47 8.25 -6.11
N ASN A 192 0.68 8.17 -6.80
CA ASN A 192 1.34 9.34 -7.34
C ASN A 192 0.59 9.89 -8.56
N GLU A 193 1.00 11.06 -9.05
CA GLU A 193 0.40 11.71 -10.23
C GLU A 193 0.53 10.84 -11.50
N GLY A 194 1.65 10.12 -11.65
CA GLY A 194 1.90 9.19 -12.75
C GLY A 194 1.10 7.89 -12.70
N ARG A 195 0.37 7.61 -11.61
CA ARG A 195 -0.46 6.40 -11.38
C ARG A 195 0.29 5.08 -11.54
N ASN A 196 1.57 5.08 -11.23
CA ASN A 196 2.43 3.91 -11.24
C ASN A 196 3.03 3.59 -9.86
N VAL A 197 2.90 4.50 -8.88
CA VAL A 197 3.28 4.27 -7.49
C VAL A 197 2.03 4.33 -6.61
N PHE A 198 1.82 3.30 -5.80
CA PHE A 198 0.63 3.11 -4.96
C PHE A 198 1.02 2.84 -3.52
N GLY A 199 0.25 3.39 -2.59
CA GLY A 199 0.38 3.09 -1.17
C GLY A 199 -0.96 2.90 -0.50
N MET A 200 -1.11 1.88 0.35
CA MET A 200 -2.32 1.68 1.15
C MET A 200 -1.98 1.07 2.51
N MET A 201 -2.75 1.44 3.54
CA MET A 201 -2.57 0.88 4.90
C MET A 201 -3.20 -0.50 5.09
N PRO A 202 -4.34 -0.83 4.48
CA PRO A 202 -4.90 -2.17 4.51
C PRO A 202 -4.03 -3.21 3.79
N HIS A 203 -4.16 -4.48 4.20
CA HIS A 203 -3.36 -5.62 3.76
C HIS A 203 -4.15 -6.52 2.79
N PRO A 204 -4.13 -6.27 1.46
CA PRO A 204 -4.84 -7.08 0.49
C PRO A 204 -4.31 -8.53 0.43
N GLU A 205 -3.01 -8.75 0.71
CA GLU A 205 -2.39 -10.08 0.77
C GLU A 205 -3.03 -11.00 1.83
N ARG A 206 -3.67 -10.40 2.84
CA ARG A 206 -4.40 -11.12 3.91
C ARG A 206 -5.89 -11.31 3.62
N SER A 207 -6.31 -11.05 2.40
CA SER A 207 -7.67 -11.23 1.89
C SER A 207 -7.62 -11.77 0.45
N ALA A 208 -6.72 -12.70 0.14
CA ALA A 208 -6.44 -13.21 -1.21
C ALA A 208 -6.53 -14.73 -1.33
N PHE A 209 -7.09 -15.43 -0.34
CA PHE A 209 -7.18 -16.89 -0.31
C PHE A 209 -8.48 -17.41 0.29
N ASP A 210 -9.00 -18.50 -0.27
CA ASP A 210 -10.24 -19.15 0.20
C ASP A 210 -10.17 -19.57 1.67
N TRP A 211 -9.02 -20.06 2.15
CA TRP A 211 -8.85 -20.47 3.55
C TRP A 211 -8.88 -19.29 4.54
N LEU A 212 -8.72 -18.06 4.05
CA LEU A 212 -8.92 -16.84 4.83
C LEU A 212 -10.40 -16.41 4.83
N LEU A 213 -11.26 -17.13 4.10
CA LEU A 213 -12.70 -16.84 3.91
C LEU A 213 -12.95 -15.43 3.36
N ASN A 214 -11.96 -14.88 2.65
CA ASN A 214 -12.03 -13.57 2.04
C ASN A 214 -11.09 -13.50 0.82
N LEU A 215 -11.63 -13.08 -0.32
CA LEU A 215 -10.91 -12.92 -1.59
C LEU A 215 -10.88 -11.46 -2.08
N ASP A 216 -11.38 -10.51 -1.29
CA ASP A 216 -11.51 -9.11 -1.70
C ASP A 216 -10.16 -8.44 -2.03
N GLY A 217 -9.06 -8.97 -1.50
CA GLY A 217 -7.70 -8.50 -1.81
C GLY A 217 -7.12 -9.05 -3.11
N GLU A 218 -7.71 -10.10 -3.67
CA GLU A 218 -7.19 -10.74 -4.89
C GLU A 218 -7.24 -9.78 -6.08
N ASP A 219 -8.39 -9.12 -6.29
CA ASP A 219 -8.59 -8.17 -7.40
C ASP A 219 -7.69 -6.92 -7.26
N ILE A 220 -7.34 -6.53 -6.03
CA ILE A 220 -6.43 -5.40 -5.76
C ILE A 220 -4.99 -5.77 -6.15
N LEU A 221 -4.58 -7.03 -5.92
CA LEU A 221 -3.24 -7.52 -6.26
C LEU A 221 -3.12 -7.96 -7.72
N ALA A 222 -4.24 -8.23 -8.40
CA ALA A 222 -4.31 -8.58 -9.82
C ALA A 222 -4.08 -7.34 -10.70
N THR A 223 -2.84 -6.88 -10.76
CA THR A 223 -2.45 -5.76 -11.63
C THR A 223 -2.42 -6.24 -13.08
N SER A 224 -3.38 -5.79 -13.89
CA SER A 224 -3.40 -6.07 -15.32
C SER A 224 -2.35 -5.24 -16.06
N ASN A 225 -1.80 -5.80 -17.15
CA ASN A 225 -0.96 -5.08 -18.11
C ASN A 225 -1.67 -3.89 -18.74
#